data_43baf19133f16a6ed892415c0bfab3c8
#
_entry.id   43baf19133f16a6ed892415c0bfab3c8
#
_cell.length_a   1.000
_cell.length_b   1.000
_cell.length_c   1.000
_cell.angle_alpha   90.00
_cell.angle_beta   90.00
_cell.angle_gamma   90.00
#
_symmetry.space_group_name_H-M   'P 1'
#
loop_
_entity.id
_entity.type
_entity.pdbx_description
1 polymer ?
#
loop_
_entity_poly.entity_id
_entity_poly.type
_entity_poly.pdbx_seq_one_letter_code
_entity_poly.pdbx_strand_id
1 'polypeptide(L)'
;MWDLLIKLFFLVLSIIIYTLFNLFAFFRTKNTPGNDYIFLSALCSIITLPMLFGSYPLSIVTWIGGLVLYFIGSKKNHEANKDSEPTFYFINLTFGALIAVFLLLLGQ
;
A
#
# COMPACT_ATOMS: atom_id res chain seq x y z
N MET A 1 5.11 0.19 27.21
CA MET A 1 5.59 1.32 26.38
C MET A 1 6.56 0.86 25.29
N TRP A 2 7.56 0.06 25.64
CA TRP A 2 8.51 -0.45 24.63
C TRP A 2 7.83 -1.32 23.57
N ASP A 3 6.84 -2.12 23.95
CA ASP A 3 6.11 -2.95 23.00
C ASP A 3 5.43 -2.12 21.92
N LEU A 4 4.84 -0.97 22.33
CA LEU A 4 4.18 -0.09 21.39
C LEU A 4 5.19 0.54 20.43
N LEU A 5 6.36 0.96 20.95
CA LEU A 5 7.40 1.55 20.12
C LEU A 5 7.93 0.54 19.10
N ILE A 6 8.14 -0.70 19.52
CA ILE A 6 8.61 -1.76 18.64
C ILE A 6 7.57 -2.03 17.54
N LYS A 7 6.28 -2.10 17.91
CA LYS A 7 5.21 -2.33 16.94
C LYS A 7 5.11 -1.19 15.95
N LEU A 8 5.23 0.07 16.42
CA LEU A 8 5.22 1.22 15.53
C LEU A 8 6.42 1.21 14.59
N PHE A 9 7.60 0.83 15.08
CA PHE A 9 8.79 0.74 14.26
C PHE A 9 8.60 -0.27 13.13
N PHE A 10 8.11 -1.48 13.44
CA PHE A 10 7.87 -2.48 12.43
C PHE A 10 6.80 -2.04 11.44
N LEU A 11 5.76 -1.36 11.94
CA LEU A 11 4.69 -0.87 11.08
C LEU A 11 5.23 0.18 10.09
N VAL A 12 6.00 1.15 10.58
CA VAL A 12 6.58 2.19 9.73
C VAL A 12 7.51 1.56 8.68
N LEU A 13 8.34 0.62 9.11
CA LEU A 13 9.25 -0.07 8.20
C LEU A 13 8.48 -0.83 7.13
N SER A 14 7.42 -1.52 7.53
CA SER A 14 6.58 -2.28 6.59
C SER A 14 5.90 -1.35 5.59
N ILE A 15 5.41 -0.20 6.03
CA ILE A 15 4.79 0.78 5.15
C ILE A 15 5.81 1.31 4.14
N ILE A 16 7.03 1.58 4.58
CA ILE A 16 8.09 2.06 3.69
C ILE A 16 8.39 0.99 2.62
N ILE A 17 8.52 -0.27 3.03
CA ILE A 17 8.78 -1.36 2.09
C ILE A 17 7.62 -1.50 1.09
N TYR A 18 6.39 -1.43 1.57
CA TYR A 18 5.21 -1.50 0.71
C TYR A 18 5.20 -0.35 -0.30
N THR A 19 5.53 0.85 0.15
CA THR A 19 5.59 2.02 -0.72
C THR A 19 6.64 1.84 -1.82
N LEU A 20 7.81 1.28 -1.46
CA LEU A 20 8.85 1.00 -2.44
C LEU A 20 8.38 -0.01 -3.49
N PHE A 21 7.65 -1.05 -3.06
CA PHE A 21 7.09 -2.02 -4.01
C PHE A 21 6.06 -1.37 -4.93
N ASN A 22 5.23 -0.46 -4.40
CA ASN A 22 4.26 0.26 -5.23
C ASN A 22 4.96 1.17 -6.24
N LEU A 23 6.03 1.86 -5.84
CA LEU A 23 6.80 2.68 -6.76
C LEU A 23 7.47 1.82 -7.83
N PHE A 24 7.98 0.65 -7.44
CA PHE A 24 8.55 -0.29 -8.40
C PHE A 24 7.51 -0.72 -9.43
N ALA A 25 6.29 -1.04 -8.96
CA ALA A 25 5.19 -1.40 -9.85
C ALA A 25 4.84 -0.23 -10.77
N PHE A 26 4.83 0.99 -10.24
CA PHE A 26 4.56 2.19 -11.02
C PHE A 26 5.58 2.33 -12.17
N PHE A 27 6.86 2.15 -11.88
CA PHE A 27 7.89 2.27 -12.91
C PHE A 27 7.79 1.15 -13.94
N ARG A 28 7.43 -0.07 -13.51
CA ARG A 28 7.27 -1.19 -14.44
C ARG A 28 6.06 -1.03 -15.36
N THR A 29 5.02 -0.36 -14.88
CA THR A 29 3.78 -0.21 -15.63
C THR A 29 3.67 1.17 -16.30
N LYS A 30 4.78 1.88 -16.42
CA LYS A 30 4.79 3.20 -17.04
C LYS A 30 4.21 3.12 -18.45
N ASN A 31 3.31 4.06 -18.76
CA ASN A 31 2.62 4.15 -20.04
C ASN A 31 1.62 3.03 -20.30
N THR A 32 1.18 2.33 -19.25
CA THR A 32 0.14 1.31 -19.37
C THR A 32 -1.11 1.72 -18.60
N PRO A 33 -2.29 1.19 -18.98
CA PRO A 33 -3.52 1.48 -18.23
C PRO A 33 -3.42 1.04 -16.78
N GLY A 34 -4.01 1.84 -15.88
CA GLY A 34 -3.97 1.55 -14.45
C GLY A 34 -2.77 2.10 -13.71
N ASN A 35 -1.79 2.64 -14.44
CA ASN A 35 -0.58 3.21 -13.85
C ASN A 35 -0.90 4.34 -12.89
N ASP A 36 -1.88 5.19 -13.25
CA ASP A 36 -2.27 6.32 -12.40
C ASP A 36 -2.79 5.86 -11.04
N TYR A 37 -3.57 4.78 -11.02
CA TYR A 37 -4.09 4.24 -9.76
C TYR A 37 -2.97 3.69 -8.88
N ILE A 38 -1.98 3.06 -9.50
CA ILE A 38 -0.81 2.54 -8.75
C ILE A 38 -0.02 3.70 -8.15
N PHE A 39 0.15 4.78 -8.90
CA PHE A 39 0.82 5.99 -8.39
C PHE A 39 0.06 6.59 -7.22
N LEU A 40 -1.28 6.70 -7.34
CA LEU A 40 -2.10 7.22 -6.26
C LEU A 40 -2.03 6.34 -5.02
N SER A 41 -1.95 5.03 -5.20
CA SER A 41 -1.81 4.12 -4.05
C SER A 41 -0.48 4.34 -3.33
N ALA A 42 0.60 4.59 -4.07
CA ALA A 42 1.89 4.89 -3.47
C ALA A 42 1.84 6.20 -2.68
N LEU A 43 1.17 7.22 -3.23
CA LEU A 43 0.98 8.49 -2.52
C LEU A 43 0.19 8.29 -1.23
N CYS A 44 -0.88 7.48 -1.27
CA CYS A 44 -1.67 7.19 -0.08
C CYS A 44 -0.81 6.49 0.99
N SER A 45 0.06 5.57 0.57
CA SER A 45 0.96 4.88 1.49
C SER A 45 1.91 5.87 2.17
N ILE A 46 2.46 6.81 1.40
CA ILE A 46 3.36 7.82 1.95
C ILE A 46 2.62 8.73 2.93
N ILE A 47 1.40 9.15 2.57
CA ILE A 47 0.59 10.03 3.41
C ILE A 47 0.19 9.33 4.72
N THR A 48 0.03 8.01 4.69
CA THR A 48 -0.30 7.25 5.89
C THR A 48 0.74 7.43 7.00
N LEU A 49 2.02 7.57 6.65
CA LEU A 49 3.09 7.71 7.65
C LEU A 49 2.88 8.91 8.57
N PRO A 50 2.71 10.16 8.06
CA PRO A 50 2.44 11.28 8.97
C PRO A 50 1.09 11.17 9.67
N MET A 51 0.11 10.53 9.04
CA MET A 51 -1.21 10.36 9.65
C MET A 51 -1.16 9.44 10.87
N LEU A 52 -0.23 8.50 10.92
CA LEU A 52 -0.06 7.65 12.10
C LEU A 52 0.22 8.47 13.35
N PHE A 53 0.92 9.57 13.21
CA PHE A 53 1.28 10.43 14.34
C PHE A 53 0.31 11.59 14.52
N GLY A 54 -0.36 12.02 13.47
CA GLY A 54 -1.30 13.12 13.52
C GLY A 54 -2.74 12.71 13.82
N SER A 55 -3.25 11.72 13.09
CA SER A 55 -4.62 11.25 13.26
C SER A 55 -4.71 9.79 12.88
N TYR A 56 -4.69 8.92 13.88
CA TYR A 56 -4.67 7.48 13.66
C TYR A 56 -5.86 6.99 12.84
N PRO A 57 -7.12 7.42 13.13
CA PRO A 57 -8.26 6.96 12.33
C PRO A 57 -8.12 7.32 10.84
N LEU A 58 -7.59 8.51 10.53
CA LEU A 58 -7.39 8.92 9.15
C LEU A 58 -6.30 8.09 8.47
N SER A 59 -5.30 7.62 9.22
CA SER A 59 -4.26 6.77 8.66
C SER A 59 -4.85 5.46 8.15
N ILE A 60 -5.80 4.89 8.90
CA ILE A 60 -6.46 3.65 8.49
C ILE A 60 -7.27 3.87 7.21
N VAL A 61 -8.04 4.96 7.15
CA VAL A 61 -8.84 5.28 5.97
C VAL A 61 -7.95 5.48 4.76
N THR A 62 -6.85 6.22 4.92
CA THR A 62 -5.91 6.48 3.83
C THR A 62 -5.28 5.18 3.35
N TRP A 63 -4.91 4.30 4.26
CA TRP A 63 -4.29 3.02 3.90
C TRP A 63 -5.25 2.14 3.11
N ILE A 64 -6.49 2.01 3.59
CA ILE A 64 -7.52 1.21 2.92
C ILE A 64 -7.81 1.80 1.54
N GLY A 65 -7.92 3.13 1.43
CA GLY A 65 -8.11 3.79 0.14
C GLY A 65 -6.97 3.47 -0.82
N GLY A 66 -5.73 3.49 -0.33
CA GLY A 66 -4.58 3.14 -1.14
C GLY A 66 -4.62 1.69 -1.62
N LEU A 67 -5.05 0.77 -0.75
CA LEU A 67 -5.20 -0.64 -1.15
C LEU A 67 -6.23 -0.80 -2.25
N VAL A 68 -7.37 -0.12 -2.14
CA VAL A 68 -8.43 -0.18 -3.16
C VAL A 68 -7.90 0.37 -4.48
N LEU A 69 -7.20 1.51 -4.45
CA LEU A 69 -6.62 2.09 -5.66
C LEU A 69 -5.60 1.16 -6.30
N TYR A 70 -4.77 0.51 -5.49
CA TYR A 70 -3.78 -0.44 -5.99
C TYR A 70 -4.48 -1.63 -6.66
N PHE A 71 -5.53 -2.15 -6.02
CA PHE A 71 -6.30 -3.26 -6.58
C PHE A 71 -6.89 -2.89 -7.94
N ILE A 72 -7.54 -1.72 -8.03
CA ILE A 72 -8.14 -1.26 -9.27
C ILE A 72 -7.07 -1.08 -10.36
N GLY A 73 -5.96 -0.46 -10.01
CA GLY A 73 -4.87 -0.24 -10.95
C GLY A 73 -4.25 -1.53 -11.45
N SER A 74 -4.02 -2.47 -10.54
CA SER A 74 -3.47 -3.78 -10.91
C SER A 74 -4.40 -4.54 -11.84
N LYS A 75 -5.70 -4.51 -11.53
CA LYS A 75 -6.69 -5.19 -12.35
C LYS A 75 -6.75 -4.60 -13.76
N LYS A 76 -6.78 -3.27 -13.87
CA LYS A 76 -6.79 -2.60 -15.17
C LYS A 76 -5.52 -2.92 -15.97
N ASN A 77 -4.38 -2.90 -15.29
CA ASN A 77 -3.10 -3.19 -15.95
C ASN A 77 -3.07 -4.62 -16.46
N HIS A 78 -3.56 -5.56 -15.66
CA HIS A 78 -3.59 -6.97 -16.06
C HIS A 78 -4.55 -7.21 -17.23
N GLU A 79 -5.71 -6.56 -17.23
CA GLU A 79 -6.68 -6.70 -18.32
C GLU A 79 -6.12 -6.14 -19.63
N ALA A 80 -5.37 -5.04 -19.57
CA ALA A 80 -4.79 -4.42 -20.75
C ALA A 80 -3.56 -5.15 -21.25
N ASN A 81 -2.80 -5.76 -20.35
CA ASN A 81 -1.55 -6.46 -20.67
C ASN A 81 -1.55 -7.85 -20.03
N LYS A 82 -1.99 -8.84 -20.78
CA LYS A 82 -2.10 -10.21 -20.29
C LYS A 82 -0.75 -10.84 -19.97
N ASP A 83 0.33 -10.25 -20.49
CA ASP A 83 1.68 -10.74 -20.24
C ASP A 83 2.25 -10.23 -18.92
N SER A 84 1.54 -9.31 -18.23
CA SER A 84 1.98 -8.83 -16.93
C SER A 84 1.91 -9.96 -15.90
N GLU A 85 2.82 -9.91 -14.92
CA GLU A 85 2.88 -10.95 -13.89
C GLU A 85 1.84 -10.67 -12.80
N PRO A 86 0.71 -11.38 -12.78
CA PRO A 86 -0.30 -11.15 -11.74
C PRO A 86 0.20 -11.53 -10.35
N THR A 87 1.18 -12.43 -10.27
CA THR A 87 1.73 -12.89 -8.99
C THR A 87 2.32 -11.73 -8.20
N PHE A 88 3.05 -10.84 -8.86
CA PHE A 88 3.66 -9.70 -8.18
C PHE A 88 2.59 -8.79 -7.54
N TYR A 89 1.55 -8.48 -8.32
CA TYR A 89 0.46 -7.63 -7.82
C TYR A 89 -0.29 -8.28 -6.67
N PHE A 90 -0.52 -9.59 -6.78
CA PHE A 90 -1.21 -10.34 -5.74
C PHE A 90 -0.40 -10.37 -4.44
N ILE A 91 0.91 -10.62 -4.54
CA ILE A 91 1.78 -10.65 -3.37
C ILE A 91 1.83 -9.28 -2.70
N ASN A 92 1.96 -8.23 -3.49
CA ASN A 92 2.01 -6.88 -2.93
C ASN A 92 0.69 -6.49 -2.28
N LEU A 93 -0.44 -6.86 -2.89
CA LEU A 93 -1.76 -6.59 -2.32
C LEU A 93 -1.94 -7.36 -1.01
N THR A 94 -1.50 -8.61 -0.96
CA THR A 94 -1.57 -9.42 0.27
C THR A 94 -0.73 -8.78 1.37
N PHE A 95 0.47 -8.32 1.04
CA PHE A 95 1.34 -7.64 2.00
C PHE A 95 0.67 -6.39 2.55
N GLY A 96 0.04 -5.59 1.68
CA GLY A 96 -0.70 -4.41 2.10
C GLY A 96 -1.89 -4.75 2.99
N ALA A 97 -2.59 -5.85 2.69
CA ALA A 97 -3.71 -6.30 3.52
C ALA A 97 -3.24 -6.71 4.91
N LEU A 98 -2.10 -7.39 5.00
CA LEU A 98 -1.52 -7.75 6.30
C LEU A 98 -1.16 -6.52 7.12
N ILE A 99 -0.62 -5.49 6.47
CA ILE A 99 -0.32 -4.22 7.13
C ILE A 99 -1.62 -3.57 7.63
N ALA A 100 -2.69 -3.63 6.84
CA ALA A 100 -3.98 -3.08 7.25
C ALA A 100 -4.51 -3.77 8.50
N VAL A 101 -4.42 -5.10 8.55
CA VAL A 101 -4.83 -5.85 9.74
C VAL A 101 -3.99 -5.43 10.94
N PHE A 102 -2.68 -5.28 10.75
CA PHE A 102 -1.80 -4.87 11.84
C PHE A 102 -2.15 -3.46 12.34
N LEU A 103 -2.48 -2.55 11.42
CA LEU A 103 -2.92 -1.20 11.78
C LEU A 103 -4.18 -1.25 12.65
N LEU A 104 -5.16 -2.07 12.25
CA LEU A 104 -6.39 -2.18 13.00
C LEU A 104 -6.15 -2.76 14.40
N LEU A 105 -5.29 -3.77 14.50
CA LEU A 105 -4.97 -4.36 15.79
C LEU A 105 -4.21 -3.40 16.69
N LEU A 106 -3.33 -2.60 16.12
CA LEU A 106 -2.56 -1.63 16.88
C LEU A 106 -3.46 -0.55 17.50
N GLY A 107 -4.54 -0.21 16.81
CA GLY A 107 -5.48 0.79 17.30
C GLY A 107 -6.36 0.32 18.45
N GLN A 108 -6.31 -0.96 18.76
CA GLN A 108 -7.05 -1.51 19.89
C GLN A 108 -6.10 -1.66 21.09
#